data_cd82e75def8fb1644fcd87d1f861be67
#
_entry.id   cd82e75def8fb1644fcd87d1f861be67
#
_cell.length_a   1.000
_cell.length_b   1.000
_cell.length_c   1.000
_cell.angle_alpha   90.00
_cell.angle_beta   90.00
_cell.angle_gamma   90.00
#
_symmetry.space_group_name_H-M   'P 1'
#
loop_
_entity.id
_entity.type
_entity.pdbx_description
1 polymer ?
#
loop_
_entity_poly.entity_id
_entity_poly.type
_entity_poly.pdbx_seq_one_letter_code
_entity_poly.pdbx_strand_id
1 'polypeptide(L)'
;VNKGLEFSLVAHLVKTNDISLDLRVNGGHYKNKMTQMPMDDTTGKEKPLEIQGAYGWSKGHSLYDFYIREYAGVDPETGMALYNSYYNVKADGSKDLITDMVTYQQNNKIERLEVEKTSDYNNATKKYVGKSGIPTLQGGFGFDLAVKGFELNTTFSYSLGGYAYDGVYATLMS
;
A
#
# COMPACT_ATOMS: atom_id res chain seq x y z
N VAL A 1 6.37 7.56 -12.40
CA VAL A 1 7.64 8.11 -11.90
C VAL A 1 7.99 7.45 -10.58
N ASN A 2 9.25 7.01 -10.45
CA ASN A 2 9.81 6.52 -9.19
C ASN A 2 10.79 7.56 -8.66
N LYS A 3 10.75 7.80 -7.35
CA LYS A 3 11.70 8.65 -6.62
C LYS A 3 12.11 7.92 -5.35
N GLY A 4 13.38 8.02 -4.96
CA GLY A 4 13.86 7.35 -3.76
C GLY A 4 15.25 7.80 -3.35
N LEU A 5 15.67 7.27 -2.22
CA LEU A 5 17.01 7.40 -1.68
C LEU A 5 17.55 6.00 -1.42
N GLU A 6 18.81 5.81 -1.76
CA GLU A 6 19.57 4.60 -1.45
C GLU A 6 20.83 5.00 -0.67
N PHE A 7 21.22 4.16 0.26
CA PHE A 7 22.49 4.32 0.95
C PHE A 7 23.19 2.96 1.08
N SER A 8 24.50 3.01 1.12
CA SER A 8 25.36 1.87 1.41
C SER A 8 26.53 2.34 2.28
N LEU A 9 26.77 1.63 3.37
CA LEU A 9 27.83 1.89 4.32
C LEU A 9 28.62 0.61 4.54
N VAL A 10 29.95 0.72 4.48
CA VAL A 10 30.90 -0.30 4.92
C VAL A 10 31.76 0.33 6.00
N ALA A 11 31.84 -0.32 7.15
CA ALA A 11 32.64 0.15 8.28
C ALA A 11 33.65 -0.93 8.69
N HIS A 12 34.93 -0.62 8.60
CA HIS A 12 36.00 -1.47 9.11
C HIS A 12 36.20 -1.20 10.60
N LEU A 13 35.53 -1.98 11.44
CA LEU A 13 35.47 -1.74 12.90
C LEU A 13 36.73 -2.20 13.63
N VAL A 14 37.30 -3.33 13.20
CA VAL A 14 38.52 -3.85 13.76
C VAL A 14 39.41 -4.38 12.61
N LYS A 15 40.69 -4.05 12.65
CA LYS A 15 41.67 -4.57 11.72
C LYS A 15 43.03 -4.75 12.44
N THR A 16 43.33 -5.96 12.85
CA THR A 16 44.59 -6.36 13.43
C THR A 16 45.18 -7.54 12.66
N ASN A 17 46.35 -8.06 13.06
CA ASN A 17 46.95 -9.23 12.40
C ASN A 17 46.11 -10.51 12.65
N ASP A 18 45.41 -10.59 13.78
CA ASP A 18 44.69 -11.79 14.21
C ASP A 18 43.18 -11.67 14.08
N ILE A 19 42.65 -10.44 13.99
CA ILE A 19 41.22 -10.17 14.03
C ILE A 19 40.87 -9.08 13.02
N SER A 20 39.86 -9.32 12.20
CA SER A 20 39.19 -8.28 11.41
C SER A 20 37.67 -8.38 11.57
N LEU A 21 37.01 -7.22 11.64
CA LEU A 21 35.55 -7.11 11.70
C LEU A 21 35.11 -5.98 10.80
N ASP A 22 34.36 -6.33 9.76
CA ASP A 22 33.72 -5.41 8.85
C ASP A 22 32.20 -5.46 9.00
N LEU A 23 31.56 -4.30 9.05
CA LEU A 23 30.12 -4.13 9.06
C LEU A 23 29.67 -3.57 7.73
N ARG A 24 28.62 -4.15 7.15
CA ARG A 24 27.96 -3.67 5.94
C ARG A 24 26.51 -3.39 6.21
N VAL A 25 26.02 -2.21 5.79
CA VAL A 25 24.60 -1.83 5.88
C VAL A 25 24.21 -1.12 4.60
N ASN A 26 23.08 -1.51 4.03
CA ASN A 26 22.47 -0.80 2.92
C ASN A 26 20.97 -0.66 3.12
N GLY A 27 20.38 0.29 2.44
CA GLY A 27 18.93 0.48 2.49
C GLY A 27 18.45 1.41 1.38
N GLY A 28 17.17 1.28 1.08
CA GLY A 28 16.49 2.10 0.09
C GLY A 28 15.06 2.40 0.48
N HIS A 29 14.65 3.62 0.22
CA HIS A 29 13.28 4.10 0.33
C HIS A 29 12.82 4.60 -1.02
N TYR A 30 11.70 4.08 -1.53
CA TYR A 30 11.15 4.44 -2.83
C TYR A 30 9.69 4.87 -2.72
N LYS A 31 9.33 5.84 -3.54
CA LYS A 31 7.94 6.24 -3.80
C LYS A 31 7.64 6.11 -5.28
N ASN A 32 6.59 5.39 -5.60
CA ASN A 32 6.03 5.29 -6.94
C ASN A 32 4.85 6.25 -7.07
N LYS A 33 4.72 6.92 -8.21
CA LYS A 33 3.57 7.79 -8.52
C LYS A 33 3.27 7.80 -10.01
N MET A 34 2.02 7.53 -10.36
CA MET A 34 1.53 7.71 -11.72
C MET A 34 1.32 9.20 -12.00
N THR A 35 1.88 9.68 -13.11
CA THR A 35 1.77 11.08 -13.55
C THR A 35 0.80 11.26 -14.68
N GLN A 36 0.55 10.19 -15.45
CA GLN A 36 -0.38 10.16 -16.57
C GLN A 36 -1.15 8.84 -16.57
N MET A 37 -2.38 8.88 -17.03
CA MET A 37 -3.22 7.71 -17.24
C MET A 37 -3.42 7.46 -18.75
N PRO A 38 -3.75 6.21 -19.15
CA PRO A 38 -4.19 5.94 -20.51
C PRO A 38 -5.39 6.81 -20.89
N MET A 39 -5.47 7.15 -22.17
CA MET A 39 -6.63 7.86 -22.70
C MET A 39 -7.82 6.89 -22.84
N ASP A 40 -8.99 7.40 -22.58
CA ASP A 40 -10.24 6.71 -22.86
C ASP A 40 -10.62 7.01 -24.32
N ASP A 41 -10.74 5.95 -25.14
CA ASP A 41 -10.99 6.06 -26.57
C ASP A 41 -12.36 6.69 -26.90
N THR A 42 -13.30 6.62 -25.97
CA THR A 42 -14.67 7.15 -26.16
C THR A 42 -14.74 8.64 -25.84
N THR A 43 -14.04 9.06 -24.77
CA THR A 43 -14.14 10.45 -24.27
C THR A 43 -12.97 11.32 -24.70
N GLY A 44 -11.85 10.71 -25.15
CA GLY A 44 -10.61 11.41 -25.48
C GLY A 44 -9.92 12.06 -24.27
N LYS A 45 -10.27 11.66 -23.05
CA LYS A 45 -9.68 12.15 -21.79
C LYS A 45 -8.89 11.06 -21.09
N GLU A 46 -7.99 11.45 -20.18
CA GLU A 46 -7.32 10.46 -19.31
C GLU A 46 -8.35 9.67 -18.50
N LYS A 47 -8.20 8.33 -18.48
CA LYS A 47 -9.02 7.48 -17.60
C LYS A 47 -8.82 7.90 -16.16
N PRO A 48 -9.88 8.07 -15.40
CA PRO A 48 -9.79 8.53 -14.01
C PRO A 48 -9.24 7.48 -13.07
N LEU A 49 -9.64 6.24 -13.32
CA LEU A 49 -9.32 5.08 -12.54
C LEU A 49 -9.29 3.85 -13.44
N GLU A 50 -8.34 2.97 -13.20
CA GLU A 50 -8.31 1.61 -13.72
C GLU A 50 -8.07 0.65 -12.56
N ILE A 51 -8.86 -0.44 -12.47
CA ILE A 51 -8.77 -1.38 -11.36
C ILE A 51 -8.04 -2.64 -11.84
N GLN A 52 -6.97 -3.00 -11.14
CA GLN A 52 -6.16 -4.18 -11.39
C GLN A 52 -6.12 -5.06 -10.13
N GLY A 53 -7.09 -6.00 -10.03
CA GLY A 53 -7.26 -6.82 -8.84
C GLY A 53 -7.60 -5.99 -7.61
N ALA A 54 -6.71 -5.97 -6.62
CA ALA A 54 -6.86 -5.18 -5.39
C ALA A 54 -6.24 -3.77 -5.49
N TYR A 55 -5.63 -3.42 -6.63
CA TYR A 55 -4.96 -2.14 -6.82
C TYR A 55 -5.80 -1.18 -7.65
N GLY A 56 -5.71 0.11 -7.34
CA GLY A 56 -6.29 1.17 -8.13
C GLY A 56 -5.21 1.98 -8.83
N TRP A 57 -5.35 2.17 -10.13
CA TRP A 57 -4.47 3.02 -10.91
C TRP A 57 -5.17 4.32 -11.21
N SER A 58 -4.66 5.40 -10.66
CA SER A 58 -5.12 6.74 -10.95
C SER A 58 -3.98 7.74 -10.83
N LYS A 59 -4.14 8.89 -11.46
CA LYS A 59 -3.14 9.96 -11.42
C LYS A 59 -2.89 10.41 -9.99
N GLY A 60 -1.63 10.45 -9.60
CA GLY A 60 -1.22 10.86 -8.26
C GLY A 60 -1.01 9.71 -7.27
N HIS A 61 -1.46 8.51 -7.59
CA HIS A 61 -1.32 7.30 -6.77
C HIS A 61 -0.22 6.38 -7.28
N SER A 62 0.20 5.44 -6.43
CA SER A 62 1.13 4.37 -6.80
C SER A 62 0.39 3.25 -7.56
N LEU A 63 1.12 2.56 -8.44
CA LEU A 63 0.64 1.32 -9.06
C LEU A 63 0.29 0.22 -8.05
N TYR A 64 0.85 0.32 -6.85
CA TYR A 64 0.72 -0.67 -5.78
C TYR A 64 -0.12 -0.17 -4.61
N ASP A 65 -0.86 0.93 -4.77
CA ASP A 65 -1.80 1.41 -3.76
C ASP A 65 -3.08 0.58 -3.80
N PHE A 66 -3.48 0.05 -2.64
CA PHE A 66 -4.69 -0.75 -2.53
C PHE A 66 -5.94 0.11 -2.67
N TYR A 67 -6.84 -0.35 -3.56
CA TYR A 67 -8.13 0.26 -3.85
C TYR A 67 -9.24 -0.77 -3.65
N ILE A 68 -9.70 -0.87 -2.42
CA ILE A 68 -10.58 -1.93 -1.96
C ILE A 68 -11.69 -1.40 -1.05
N ARG A 69 -12.64 -2.27 -0.73
CA ARG A 69 -13.63 -2.03 0.32
C ARG A 69 -13.02 -2.30 1.69
N GLU A 70 -13.26 -1.42 2.65
CA GLU A 70 -12.74 -1.58 4.01
C GLU A 70 -13.66 -2.46 4.83
N TYR A 71 -13.10 -3.52 5.38
CA TYR A 71 -13.75 -4.35 6.38
C TYR A 71 -13.94 -3.58 7.69
N ALA A 72 -15.14 -3.62 8.26
CA ALA A 72 -15.53 -2.85 9.44
C ALA A 72 -15.94 -3.72 10.65
N GLY A 73 -15.62 -5.01 10.61
CA GLY A 73 -15.92 -5.98 11.66
C GLY A 73 -16.99 -6.97 11.27
N VAL A 74 -17.54 -7.65 12.29
CA VAL A 74 -18.64 -8.61 12.16
C VAL A 74 -19.84 -8.04 12.92
N ASP A 75 -21.01 -8.19 12.36
CA ASP A 75 -22.26 -7.89 13.03
C ASP A 75 -22.49 -8.92 14.16
N PRO A 76 -22.58 -8.48 15.42
CA PRO A 76 -22.71 -9.39 16.56
C PRO A 76 -24.05 -10.13 16.60
N GLU A 77 -25.08 -9.61 15.93
CA GLU A 77 -26.42 -10.22 15.93
C GLU A 77 -26.57 -11.27 14.81
N THR A 78 -26.01 -10.99 13.64
CA THR A 78 -26.18 -11.82 12.45
C THR A 78 -24.96 -12.65 12.09
N GLY A 79 -23.76 -12.32 12.61
CA GLY A 79 -22.50 -12.93 12.25
C GLY A 79 -21.99 -12.54 10.85
N MET A 80 -22.67 -11.61 10.17
CA MET A 80 -22.28 -11.16 8.81
C MET A 80 -21.09 -10.19 8.86
N ALA A 81 -20.23 -10.25 7.84
CA ALA A 81 -19.16 -9.29 7.66
C ALA A 81 -19.73 -7.90 7.38
N LEU A 82 -19.17 -6.89 8.04
CA LEU A 82 -19.51 -5.48 7.84
C LEU A 82 -18.41 -4.76 7.08
N TYR A 83 -18.82 -3.83 6.23
CA TYR A 83 -17.94 -2.99 5.42
C TYR A 83 -18.32 -1.52 5.59
N ASN A 84 -17.34 -0.62 5.36
CA ASN A 84 -17.60 0.81 5.37
C ASN A 84 -18.29 1.27 4.09
N SER A 85 -19.43 1.94 4.23
CA SER A 85 -20.14 2.69 3.18
C SER A 85 -20.00 4.17 3.44
N TYR A 86 -19.57 4.91 2.43
CA TYR A 86 -19.43 6.36 2.49
C TYR A 86 -20.58 7.03 1.77
N TYR A 87 -21.09 8.09 2.39
CA TYR A 87 -22.16 8.92 1.84
C TYR A 87 -21.68 10.36 1.72
N ASN A 88 -22.06 11.02 0.62
CA ASN A 88 -21.98 12.46 0.51
C ASN A 88 -23.27 13.07 1.02
N VAL A 89 -23.23 13.81 2.11
CA VAL A 89 -24.37 14.51 2.68
C VAL A 89 -24.37 15.93 2.14
N LYS A 90 -25.43 16.28 1.40
CA LYS A 90 -25.62 17.59 0.77
C LYS A 90 -26.20 18.60 1.73
N ALA A 91 -26.14 19.87 1.37
CA ALA A 91 -26.67 20.98 2.17
C ALA A 91 -28.18 20.87 2.45
N ASP A 92 -28.94 20.21 1.56
CA ASP A 92 -30.39 19.94 1.72
C ASP A 92 -30.69 18.73 2.64
N GLY A 93 -29.65 18.08 3.18
CA GLY A 93 -29.74 16.89 4.04
C GLY A 93 -29.87 15.57 3.29
N SER A 94 -29.93 15.57 1.97
CA SER A 94 -29.93 14.33 1.19
C SER A 94 -28.58 13.61 1.26
N LYS A 95 -28.61 12.26 1.19
CA LYS A 95 -27.41 11.41 1.24
C LYS A 95 -27.27 10.66 -0.09
N ASP A 96 -26.13 10.83 -0.76
CA ASP A 96 -25.77 10.04 -1.92
C ASP A 96 -24.79 8.94 -1.51
N LEU A 97 -25.13 7.68 -1.77
CA LEU A 97 -24.23 6.56 -1.57
C LEU A 97 -23.06 6.62 -2.57
N ILE A 98 -21.84 6.49 -2.04
CA ILE A 98 -20.61 6.44 -2.84
C ILE A 98 -20.14 4.98 -2.92
N THR A 99 -20.39 4.31 -4.03
CA THR A 99 -19.91 2.94 -4.24
C THR A 99 -18.46 2.89 -4.74
N ASP A 100 -18.00 3.94 -5.44
CA ASP A 100 -16.63 4.12 -5.92
C ASP A 100 -16.20 5.58 -5.70
N MET A 101 -15.19 5.78 -4.84
CA MET A 101 -14.80 7.11 -4.39
C MET A 101 -14.21 7.97 -5.53
N VAL A 102 -13.31 7.39 -6.34
CA VAL A 102 -12.63 8.15 -7.40
C VAL A 102 -13.63 8.55 -8.50
N THR A 103 -14.45 7.61 -8.94
CA THR A 103 -15.46 7.88 -9.98
C THR A 103 -16.52 8.88 -9.50
N TYR A 104 -16.91 8.79 -8.23
CA TYR A 104 -17.86 9.74 -7.66
C TYR A 104 -17.30 11.17 -7.63
N GLN A 105 -16.05 11.33 -7.17
CA GLN A 105 -15.39 12.65 -7.06
C GLN A 105 -15.17 13.37 -8.39
N GLN A 106 -15.17 12.65 -9.51
CA GLN A 106 -15.04 13.27 -10.83
C GLN A 106 -16.28 14.04 -11.28
N ASN A 107 -17.43 13.52 -10.91
CA ASN A 107 -18.72 14.04 -11.36
C ASN A 107 -19.45 14.83 -10.27
N ASN A 108 -19.00 14.72 -9.02
CA ASN A 108 -19.67 15.29 -7.87
C ASN A 108 -18.68 15.97 -6.93
N LYS A 109 -19.08 17.10 -6.39
CA LYS A 109 -18.37 17.72 -5.26
C LYS A 109 -18.79 17.03 -3.98
N ILE A 110 -17.83 16.61 -3.18
CA ILE A 110 -18.08 16.11 -1.83
C ILE A 110 -18.28 17.33 -0.92
N GLU A 111 -19.44 17.42 -0.28
CA GLU A 111 -19.76 18.46 0.69
C GLU A 111 -19.40 17.99 2.10
N ARG A 112 -19.95 16.86 2.53
CA ARG A 112 -19.66 16.24 3.81
C ARG A 112 -19.68 14.73 3.69
N LEU A 113 -18.61 14.07 4.11
CA LEU A 113 -18.56 12.61 4.16
C LEU A 113 -19.15 12.09 5.47
N GLU A 114 -20.04 11.13 5.34
CA GLU A 114 -20.54 10.31 6.43
C GLU A 114 -20.22 8.85 6.19
N VAL A 115 -19.93 8.10 7.24
CA VAL A 115 -19.56 6.67 7.14
C VAL A 115 -20.57 5.86 7.92
N GLU A 116 -21.15 4.86 7.26
CA GLU A 116 -22.05 3.88 7.86
C GLU A 116 -21.48 2.47 7.62
N LYS A 117 -21.93 1.50 8.39
CA LYS A 117 -21.58 0.09 8.19
C LYS A 117 -22.68 -0.61 7.40
N THR A 118 -22.31 -1.46 6.48
CA THR A 118 -23.24 -2.29 5.71
C THR A 118 -22.75 -3.73 5.62
N SER A 119 -23.67 -4.68 5.68
CA SER A 119 -23.41 -6.08 5.34
C SER A 119 -23.54 -6.35 3.84
N ASP A 120 -24.15 -5.42 3.08
CA ASP A 120 -24.20 -5.54 1.63
C ASP A 120 -22.88 -5.08 0.99
N TYR A 121 -22.13 -6.04 0.47
CA TYR A 121 -20.85 -5.79 -0.19
C TYR A 121 -20.95 -4.83 -1.38
N ASN A 122 -22.09 -4.78 -2.09
CA ASN A 122 -22.27 -3.90 -3.24
C ASN A 122 -22.45 -2.43 -2.83
N ASN A 123 -23.01 -2.19 -1.64
CA ASN A 123 -23.16 -0.86 -1.07
C ASN A 123 -21.89 -0.36 -0.37
N ALA A 124 -20.92 -1.25 -0.14
CA ALA A 124 -19.64 -0.87 0.43
C ALA A 124 -18.79 -0.05 -0.54
N THR A 125 -18.15 0.99 -0.05
CA THR A 125 -17.38 1.93 -0.87
C THR A 125 -15.99 1.39 -1.22
N LYS A 126 -15.65 1.31 -2.51
CA LYS A 126 -14.27 1.16 -2.96
C LYS A 126 -13.53 2.49 -2.85
N LYS A 127 -12.35 2.46 -2.24
CA LYS A 127 -11.47 3.64 -2.11
C LYS A 127 -10.01 3.25 -1.89
N TYR A 128 -9.11 4.21 -2.01
CA TYR A 128 -7.75 4.05 -1.53
C TYR A 128 -7.74 3.96 -0.01
N VAL A 129 -7.22 2.84 0.52
CA VAL A 129 -7.18 2.58 1.97
C VAL A 129 -5.89 3.07 2.63
N GLY A 130 -5.07 3.82 1.90
CA GLY A 130 -3.82 4.38 2.41
C GLY A 130 -2.73 3.32 2.68
N LYS A 131 -2.87 2.15 2.07
CA LYS A 131 -1.90 1.04 2.15
C LYS A 131 -1.33 0.77 0.78
N SER A 132 -0.04 0.42 0.73
CA SER A 132 0.68 0.13 -0.51
C SER A 132 1.47 -1.16 -0.40
N GLY A 133 1.64 -1.87 -1.52
CA GLY A 133 2.52 -3.02 -1.60
C GLY A 133 4.02 -2.65 -1.58
N ILE A 134 4.34 -1.36 -1.73
CA ILE A 134 5.75 -0.91 -1.69
C ILE A 134 6.21 -0.79 -0.24
N PRO A 135 7.31 -1.47 0.15
CA PRO A 135 7.91 -1.28 1.47
C PRO A 135 8.37 0.16 1.69
N THR A 136 8.21 0.65 2.92
CA THR A 136 8.72 1.97 3.30
C THR A 136 10.24 1.99 3.34
N LEU A 137 10.86 0.90 3.79
CA LEU A 137 12.29 0.73 3.86
C LEU A 137 12.65 -0.72 3.56
N GLN A 138 13.62 -0.94 2.67
CA GLN A 138 14.15 -2.27 2.38
C GLN A 138 15.67 -2.21 2.24
N GLY A 139 16.34 -3.30 2.57
CA GLY A 139 17.79 -3.36 2.47
C GLY A 139 18.37 -4.58 3.14
N GLY A 140 19.63 -4.48 3.52
CA GLY A 140 20.35 -5.54 4.19
C GLY A 140 21.42 -5.01 5.13
N PHE A 141 21.83 -5.86 6.03
CA PHE A 141 23.03 -5.67 6.84
C PHE A 141 23.77 -7.00 7.02
N GLY A 142 25.03 -6.92 7.32
CA GLY A 142 25.85 -8.09 7.54
C GLY A 142 27.17 -7.71 8.15
N PHE A 143 27.87 -8.70 8.64
CA PHE A 143 29.23 -8.53 9.13
C PHE A 143 30.13 -9.67 8.66
N ASP A 144 31.40 -9.34 8.48
CA ASP A 144 32.46 -10.28 8.16
C ASP A 144 33.44 -10.24 9.32
N LEU A 145 33.58 -11.37 10.00
CA LEU A 145 34.49 -11.57 11.12
C LEU A 145 35.54 -12.60 10.73
N ALA A 146 36.80 -12.24 10.86
CA ALA A 146 37.90 -13.22 10.79
C ALA A 146 38.72 -13.19 12.10
N VAL A 147 38.96 -14.35 12.66
CA VAL A 147 39.75 -14.55 13.91
C VAL A 147 40.64 -15.77 13.77
N LYS A 148 41.97 -15.57 13.69
CA LYS A 148 42.98 -16.65 13.72
C LYS A 148 42.67 -17.85 12.81
N GLY A 149 42.23 -17.56 11.55
CA GLY A 149 41.89 -18.60 10.56
C GLY A 149 40.44 -19.09 10.58
N PHE A 150 39.63 -18.64 11.54
CA PHE A 150 38.16 -18.79 11.47
C PHE A 150 37.54 -17.59 10.79
N GLU A 151 36.62 -17.83 9.84
CA GLU A 151 35.89 -16.79 9.15
C GLU A 151 34.38 -16.99 9.26
N LEU A 152 33.67 -15.93 9.61
CA LEU A 152 32.20 -15.90 9.68
C LEU A 152 31.67 -14.73 8.84
N ASN A 153 30.96 -15.05 7.76
CA ASN A 153 30.28 -14.09 6.92
C ASN A 153 28.78 -14.19 7.14
N THR A 154 28.13 -13.08 7.42
CA THR A 154 26.68 -13.03 7.63
C THR A 154 26.03 -12.01 6.71
N THR A 155 24.81 -12.30 6.29
CA THR A 155 23.98 -11.34 5.57
C THR A 155 22.53 -11.51 5.99
N PHE A 156 21.90 -10.42 6.34
CA PHE A 156 20.48 -10.31 6.68
C PHE A 156 19.81 -9.35 5.70
N SER A 157 18.57 -9.66 5.32
CA SER A 157 17.73 -8.76 4.55
C SER A 157 16.54 -8.33 5.37
N TYR A 158 16.06 -7.12 5.12
CA TYR A 158 14.86 -6.59 5.76
C TYR A 158 13.96 -5.85 4.76
N SER A 159 12.65 -5.93 5.02
CA SER A 159 11.63 -5.20 4.29
C SER A 159 10.55 -4.76 5.28
N LEU A 160 10.35 -3.46 5.43
CA LEU A 160 9.49 -2.87 6.44
C LEU A 160 8.40 -2.01 5.82
N GLY A 161 7.18 -2.10 6.35
CA GLY A 161 6.07 -1.20 6.02
C GLY A 161 5.33 -1.48 4.71
N GLY A 162 5.60 -2.56 4.01
CA GLY A 162 4.82 -3.04 2.87
C GLY A 162 3.58 -3.83 3.32
N TYR A 163 2.53 -3.83 2.49
CA TYR A 163 1.31 -4.59 2.70
C TYR A 163 1.11 -5.57 1.55
N ALA A 164 0.53 -6.72 1.84
CA ALA A 164 0.16 -7.72 0.85
C ALA A 164 -1.32 -8.09 1.00
N TYR A 165 -1.96 -8.42 -0.12
CA TYR A 165 -3.29 -8.99 -0.10
C TYR A 165 -3.19 -10.49 0.17
N ASP A 166 -3.83 -10.96 1.23
CA ASP A 166 -3.90 -12.38 1.56
C ASP A 166 -5.06 -13.04 0.80
N GLY A 167 -4.76 -13.51 -0.40
CA GLY A 167 -5.73 -14.19 -1.26
C GLY A 167 -6.13 -15.56 -0.74
N VAL A 168 -5.27 -16.23 0.01
CA VAL A 168 -5.56 -17.54 0.62
C VAL A 168 -6.61 -17.37 1.71
N TYR A 169 -6.39 -16.43 2.62
CA TYR A 169 -7.35 -16.14 3.67
C TYR A 169 -8.69 -15.68 3.10
N ALA A 170 -8.69 -14.80 2.10
CA ALA A 170 -9.91 -14.34 1.43
C ALA A 170 -10.72 -15.50 0.82
N THR A 171 -10.05 -16.49 0.23
CA THR A 171 -10.72 -17.69 -0.35
C THR A 171 -11.28 -18.62 0.72
N LEU A 172 -10.61 -18.72 1.87
CA LEU A 172 -11.08 -19.58 2.97
C LEU A 172 -12.27 -18.97 3.73
N MET A 173 -12.46 -17.68 3.63
CA MET A 173 -13.52 -16.91 4.31
C MET A 173 -14.75 -16.62 3.41
N SER A 174 -14.72 -17.07 2.14
CA SER A 174 -15.79 -16.85 1.16
C SER A 174 -16.80 -18.02 1.09
#